data_b7cc0d4510b549ddfbe995ce4eb3136f
#
_entry.id   b7cc0d4510b549ddfbe995ce4eb3136f
#
_cell.length_a   1.000
_cell.length_b   1.000
_cell.length_c   1.000
_cell.angle_alpha   90.00
_cell.angle_beta   90.00
_cell.angle_gamma   90.00
#
_symmetry.space_group_name_H-M   'P 1'
#
loop_
_entity.id
_entity.type
_entity.pdbx_description
1 polymer ?
#
loop_
_entity_poly.entity_id
_entity_poly.type
_entity_poly.pdbx_seq_one_letter_code
_entity_poly.pdbx_strand_id
1 'polypeptide(L)'
;MARHGVRDQDRLDGASNFAVWKAKILSILERNCVKHFALKVIAIPVGPNDKDKYEEAMVRAKSIILDGVKDHVVPHIVEKETAYEMWEALKKLY
;
A
#
# COMPACT_ATOMS: atom_id res chain seq x y z
N MET A 1 2.37 0.83 -20.27
CA MET A 1 2.86 1.53 -19.37
C MET A 1 3.17 0.82 -18.15
N ALA A 2 4.17 1.03 -17.66
CA ALA A 2 4.52 0.37 -16.50
C ALA A 2 3.77 0.94 -15.37
N ARG A 3 3.14 0.15 -14.67
CA ARG A 3 2.47 0.52 -13.57
C ARG A 3 2.76 -0.47 -12.60
N HIS A 4 2.16 -0.40 -11.45
CA HIS A 4 2.33 -1.38 -10.43
C HIS A 4 1.80 -2.71 -10.88
N GLY A 5 0.93 -2.69 -11.87
CA GLY A 5 0.64 -3.88 -12.61
C GLY A 5 -0.26 -4.92 -11.99
N VAL A 6 -1.11 -4.54 -11.07
CA VAL A 6 -2.05 -5.50 -10.50
C VAL A 6 -3.23 -5.62 -11.44
N ARG A 7 -3.43 -6.81 -11.99
CA ARG A 7 -4.56 -7.03 -12.87
C ARG A 7 -5.84 -7.09 -12.04
N ASP A 8 -6.97 -6.78 -12.67
CA ASP A 8 -8.22 -6.71 -11.96
C ASP A 8 -8.55 -8.00 -11.22
N GLN A 9 -8.26 -9.14 -11.83
CA GLN A 9 -8.54 -10.43 -11.22
C GLN A 9 -7.64 -10.72 -10.02
N ASP A 10 -6.52 -10.00 -9.89
CA ASP A 10 -5.60 -10.18 -8.78
C ASP A 10 -5.80 -9.15 -7.68
N ARG A 11 -6.74 -8.23 -7.84
CA ARG A 11 -7.00 -7.22 -6.83
C ARG A 11 -7.75 -7.80 -5.65
N LEU A 12 -7.53 -7.20 -4.49
CA LEU A 12 -8.18 -7.66 -3.27
C LEU A 12 -9.69 -7.50 -3.38
N ASP A 13 -10.41 -8.60 -3.27
CA ASP A 13 -11.86 -8.61 -3.38
C ASP A 13 -12.51 -8.86 -2.02
N GLY A 14 -11.87 -9.63 -1.15
CA GLY A 14 -12.41 -9.96 0.14
C GLY A 14 -11.52 -10.95 0.86
N ALA A 15 -12.04 -11.53 1.93
CA ALA A 15 -11.26 -12.44 2.75
C ALA A 15 -10.76 -13.65 1.97
N SER A 16 -11.50 -14.06 0.94
CA SER A 16 -11.17 -15.30 0.23
C SER A 16 -9.83 -15.23 -0.49
N ASN A 17 -9.42 -14.02 -0.95
CA ASN A 17 -8.13 -13.91 -1.64
C ASN A 17 -7.12 -13.05 -0.88
N PHE A 18 -7.39 -12.74 0.38
CA PHE A 18 -6.54 -11.79 1.12
C PHE A 18 -5.12 -12.34 1.33
N ALA A 19 -4.98 -13.59 1.70
CA ALA A 19 -3.65 -14.14 1.99
C ALA A 19 -2.75 -14.13 0.77
N VAL A 20 -3.29 -14.55 -0.38
CA VAL A 20 -2.51 -14.55 -1.62
C VAL A 20 -2.23 -13.12 -2.06
N TRP A 21 -3.23 -12.26 -1.99
CA TRP A 21 -3.09 -10.85 -2.34
C TRP A 21 -2.00 -10.18 -1.51
N LYS A 22 -2.00 -10.44 -0.20
CA LYS A 22 -1.03 -9.83 0.70
C LYS A 22 0.39 -10.16 0.29
N ALA A 23 0.65 -11.43 -0.04
CA ALA A 23 1.98 -11.84 -0.48
C ALA A 23 2.39 -11.13 -1.76
N LYS A 24 1.47 -11.01 -2.71
CA LYS A 24 1.76 -10.37 -3.99
C LYS A 24 2.03 -8.87 -3.83
N ILE A 25 1.22 -8.20 -3.03
CA ILE A 25 1.41 -6.76 -2.82
C ILE A 25 2.70 -6.47 -2.06
N LEU A 26 3.02 -7.29 -1.06
CA LEU A 26 4.29 -7.10 -0.36
C LEU A 26 5.48 -7.23 -1.31
N SER A 27 5.39 -8.14 -2.27
CA SER A 27 6.44 -8.28 -3.28
C SER A 27 6.57 -7.03 -4.14
N ILE A 28 5.43 -6.44 -4.54
CA ILE A 28 5.46 -5.22 -5.35
C ILE A 28 6.04 -4.06 -4.54
N LEU A 29 5.62 -3.94 -3.27
CA LEU A 29 6.15 -2.90 -2.39
C LEU A 29 7.66 -3.05 -2.22
N GLU A 30 8.13 -4.29 -2.10
CA GLU A 30 9.55 -4.55 -1.93
C GLU A 30 10.33 -4.17 -3.17
N ARG A 31 9.80 -4.50 -4.36
CA ARG A 31 10.47 -4.14 -5.61
C ARG A 31 10.55 -2.62 -5.80
N ASN A 32 9.65 -1.89 -5.18
CA ASN A 32 9.64 -0.43 -5.24
C ASN A 32 10.32 0.21 -4.04
N CYS A 33 10.96 -0.59 -3.19
CA CYS A 33 11.73 -0.13 -2.05
C CYS A 33 10.88 0.60 -1.00
N VAL A 34 9.61 0.26 -0.90
CA VAL A 34 8.71 0.93 0.05
C VAL A 34 7.94 -0.04 0.94
N LYS A 35 8.38 -1.31 1.01
CA LYS A 35 7.68 -2.29 1.81
C LYS A 35 7.59 -1.90 3.28
N HIS A 36 8.65 -1.30 3.81
CA HIS A 36 8.68 -0.94 5.22
C HIS A 36 7.65 0.14 5.57
N PHE A 37 7.20 0.92 4.57
CA PHE A 37 6.18 1.93 4.82
C PHE A 37 4.82 1.32 5.14
N ALA A 38 4.58 0.09 4.71
CA ALA A 38 3.33 -0.61 5.02
C ALA A 38 3.43 -1.39 6.33
N LEU A 39 4.63 -1.84 6.70
CA LEU A 39 4.78 -2.76 7.81
C LEU A 39 5.01 -2.09 9.15
N LYS A 40 5.40 -0.82 9.17
CA LYS A 40 5.64 -0.13 10.42
C LYS A 40 5.49 1.37 10.24
N VAL A 41 5.36 2.08 11.37
CA VAL A 41 5.30 3.53 11.35
C VAL A 41 6.71 4.06 11.10
N ILE A 42 6.84 4.96 10.13
CA ILE A 42 8.11 5.56 9.78
C ILE A 42 8.08 7.02 10.21
N ALA A 43 9.05 7.44 11.01
CA ALA A 43 9.13 8.82 11.47
C ALA A 43 9.39 9.75 10.28
N ILE A 44 8.75 10.92 10.30
CA ILE A 44 8.94 11.92 9.26
C ILE A 44 10.31 12.55 9.45
N PRO A 45 11.19 12.54 8.43
CA PRO A 45 12.51 13.14 8.57
C PRO A 45 12.44 14.65 8.77
N VAL A 46 13.47 15.20 9.41
CA VAL A 46 13.49 16.62 9.73
C VAL A 46 14.06 17.46 8.58
N GLY A 47 15.03 16.92 7.85
CA GLY A 47 15.66 17.66 6.77
C GLY A 47 14.76 17.80 5.56
N PRO A 48 14.81 18.92 4.83
CA PRO A 48 13.90 19.14 3.71
C PRO A 48 14.08 18.13 2.58
N ASN A 49 15.32 17.76 2.25
CA ASN A 49 15.53 16.79 1.17
C ASN A 49 15.04 15.41 1.58
N ASP A 50 15.30 15.01 2.81
CA ASP A 50 14.86 13.71 3.29
C ASP A 50 13.35 13.65 3.44
N LYS A 51 12.74 14.78 3.81
CA LYS A 51 11.30 14.85 3.93
C LYS A 51 10.64 14.68 2.57
N ASP A 52 11.21 15.30 1.52
CA ASP A 52 10.67 15.14 0.18
C ASP A 52 10.73 13.68 -0.29
N LYS A 53 11.85 13.01 -0.01
CA LYS A 53 12.00 11.61 -0.35
C LYS A 53 11.02 10.74 0.41
N TYR A 54 10.79 11.07 1.68
CA TYR A 54 9.83 10.36 2.51
C TYR A 54 8.42 10.49 1.90
N GLU A 55 8.05 11.71 1.51
CA GLU A 55 6.71 11.93 0.97
C GLU A 55 6.51 11.21 -0.35
N GLU A 56 7.52 11.23 -1.21
CA GLU A 56 7.45 10.50 -2.47
C GLU A 56 7.29 9.00 -2.24
N ALA A 57 8.05 8.47 -1.31
CA ALA A 57 7.98 7.04 -0.99
C ALA A 57 6.63 6.68 -0.40
N MET A 58 6.09 7.53 0.47
CA MET A 58 4.79 7.30 1.07
C MET A 58 3.70 7.27 0.01
N VAL A 59 3.72 8.24 -0.92
CA VAL A 59 2.74 8.27 -2.00
C VAL A 59 2.84 7.01 -2.85
N ARG A 60 4.06 6.57 -3.15
CA ARG A 60 4.27 5.36 -3.94
C ARG A 60 3.69 4.14 -3.23
N ALA A 61 3.95 4.01 -1.93
CA ALA A 61 3.44 2.87 -1.17
C ALA A 61 1.91 2.88 -1.13
N LYS A 62 1.32 4.03 -0.86
CA LYS A 62 -0.12 4.15 -0.81
C LYS A 62 -0.76 3.85 -2.17
N SER A 63 -0.13 4.32 -3.25
CA SER A 63 -0.64 4.08 -4.60
C SER A 63 -0.63 2.60 -4.94
N ILE A 64 0.42 1.90 -4.55
CA ILE A 64 0.50 0.46 -4.81
C ILE A 64 -0.65 -0.26 -4.10
N ILE A 65 -0.91 0.10 -2.85
CA ILE A 65 -1.98 -0.55 -2.10
C ILE A 65 -3.34 -0.23 -2.72
N LEU A 66 -3.58 1.05 -3.05
CA LEU A 66 -4.86 1.45 -3.64
C LEU A 66 -5.10 0.79 -5.00
N ASP A 67 -4.07 0.71 -5.83
CA ASP A 67 -4.21 0.05 -7.12
C ASP A 67 -4.48 -1.45 -6.97
N GLY A 68 -4.14 -2.01 -5.84
CA GLY A 68 -4.24 -3.44 -5.62
C GLY A 68 -5.58 -3.91 -5.07
N VAL A 69 -6.54 -3.01 -4.86
CA VAL A 69 -7.83 -3.42 -4.27
C VAL A 69 -8.96 -3.10 -5.23
N LYS A 70 -10.04 -3.86 -5.13
CA LYS A 70 -11.24 -3.60 -5.92
C LYS A 70 -11.93 -2.34 -5.43
N ASP A 71 -12.79 -1.77 -6.28
CA ASP A 71 -13.42 -0.49 -6.00
C ASP A 71 -14.20 -0.47 -4.70
N HIS A 72 -14.84 -1.58 -4.35
CA HIS A 72 -15.63 -1.60 -3.12
C HIS A 72 -14.77 -1.60 -1.86
N VAL A 73 -13.48 -1.88 -1.99
CA VAL A 73 -12.55 -1.86 -0.86
C VAL A 73 -11.96 -0.47 -0.64
N VAL A 74 -11.85 0.32 -1.72
CA VAL A 74 -11.20 1.64 -1.66
C VAL A 74 -11.75 2.54 -0.55
N PRO A 75 -13.08 2.66 -0.36
CA PRO A 75 -13.60 3.56 0.68
C PRO A 75 -13.11 3.24 2.09
N HIS A 76 -12.72 2.00 2.33
CA HIS A 76 -12.26 1.61 3.66
C HIS A 76 -10.84 2.09 3.98
N ILE A 77 -10.07 2.44 2.95
CA ILE A 77 -8.67 2.77 3.17
C ILE A 77 -8.23 4.11 2.57
N VAL A 78 -9.05 4.69 1.68
CA VAL A 78 -8.60 5.87 0.92
C VAL A 78 -8.31 7.08 1.81
N GLU A 79 -8.97 7.18 2.96
CA GLU A 79 -8.76 8.31 3.86
C GLU A 79 -7.62 8.14 4.84
N LYS A 80 -6.98 6.98 4.84
CA LYS A 80 -5.86 6.76 5.74
C LYS A 80 -4.66 7.59 5.31
N GLU A 81 -3.92 8.11 6.28
CA GLU A 81 -2.82 9.02 5.97
C GLU A 81 -1.54 8.32 5.59
N THR A 82 -1.33 7.11 6.07
CA THR A 82 -0.10 6.39 5.79
C THR A 82 -0.38 5.01 5.22
N ALA A 83 0.63 4.48 4.52
CA ALA A 83 0.52 3.12 4.00
C ALA A 83 0.35 2.11 5.13
N TYR A 84 0.98 2.37 6.28
CA TYR A 84 0.85 1.50 7.43
C TYR A 84 -0.61 1.45 7.90
N GLU A 85 -1.27 2.62 7.98
CA GLU A 85 -2.67 2.66 8.40
C GLU A 85 -3.57 1.94 7.41
N MET A 86 -3.30 2.11 6.11
CA MET A 86 -4.06 1.39 5.10
C MET A 86 -3.90 -0.12 5.27
N TRP A 87 -2.67 -0.56 5.49
CA TRP A 87 -2.37 -1.97 5.64
C TRP A 87 -3.04 -2.56 6.86
N GLU A 88 -2.97 -1.84 8.00
CA GLU A 88 -3.61 -2.30 9.22
C GLU A 88 -5.12 -2.33 9.10
N ALA A 89 -5.70 -1.36 8.40
CA ALA A 89 -7.15 -1.36 8.18
C ALA A 89 -7.58 -2.59 7.38
N LEU A 90 -6.80 -2.96 6.36
CA LEU A 90 -7.11 -4.15 5.58
C LEU A 90 -6.98 -5.42 6.40
N LYS A 91 -5.98 -5.49 7.27
CA LYS A 91 -5.82 -6.65 8.14
C LYS A 91 -6.99 -6.81 9.10
N LYS A 92 -7.54 -5.70 9.58
CA LYS A 92 -8.70 -5.76 10.46
C LYS A 92 -9.97 -6.12 9.71
N LEU A 93 -10.06 -5.69 8.46
CA LEU A 93 -11.26 -5.93 7.66
C LEU A 93 -11.33 -7.38 7.19
N TYR A 94 -10.20 -7.96 6.90
CA TYR A 94 -10.09 -9.30 6.38
C TYR A 94 -9.12 -10.14 7.20
#